data_059d4fb198bc9cb5fbbae1514494dcd7
#
_entry.id   059d4fb198bc9cb5fbbae1514494dcd7
#
_cell.length_a   1.000
_cell.length_b   1.000
_cell.length_c   1.000
_cell.angle_alpha   90.00
_cell.angle_beta   90.00
_cell.angle_gamma   90.00
#
_symmetry.space_group_name_H-M   'P 1'
#
loop_
_entity.id
_entity.type
_entity.pdbx_description
1 polymer ?
#
loop_
_entity_poly.entity_id
_entity_poly.type
_entity_poly.pdbx_seq_one_letter_code
_entity_poly.pdbx_strand_id
1 'polypeptide(L)'
;MILVSWVAFASDPYQRDRNGRYATGEGGKFLPGAALELLTSQHSPYRDRIKKAYFLVRSGPAEERTSREVDPRELDVYATLESALKEHVPRLGVHKLVWDTIEPPTAHRPLLKFTADSLRQIRRENPEAALLVNAGTGTAQMHTTMLAALGARCAGDNVEAVQIILRDRRRDPTKILENVPWDLLDQLNVDESRSEVDTGRPTWDLESARSPALKQMLAQIEEAALVPFPVLVHGSRGSGKTHVAERLRARYLAHRRRVGKGSWELRVNCAALQKELLLSELFGHKKGAFTGADRDKKGLLEQAEGDCVFLDEVHHLDRDAQAKLLVALERGGQFRPVGSDGPKYSNFRLVCATNRPLAEVRSSLLPDFWDRIADFQIQVPDLRACREDLEGMWLCALRDACRDVAKVKESATDRAESRAAALFGRFRDEQNQGVVTTLERQELPGNWRDLQRVARRLVARSLGTGTAPKVDSAMIAGLLAEEEPRGDETTPLQALHRSIGSLADWVRKGHGIDLDKLQEELERRLLVAAFDARGGGQGSAELVGLIKRTFNARLQKLKAANPRRGPG
;
A
#
# COMPACT_ATOMS: atom_id res chain seq x y z
N MET A 1 -26.69 19.79 -17.43
CA MET A 1 -25.63 18.77 -17.61
C MET A 1 -24.42 19.41 -18.27
N ILE A 2 -23.23 18.97 -17.94
CA ILE A 2 -21.95 19.47 -18.46
C ILE A 2 -21.23 18.31 -19.15
N LEU A 3 -20.79 18.50 -20.38
CA LEU A 3 -19.94 17.55 -21.11
C LEU A 3 -18.47 17.76 -20.74
N VAL A 4 -17.73 16.67 -20.52
CA VAL A 4 -16.27 16.66 -20.41
C VAL A 4 -15.71 15.67 -21.43
N SER A 5 -14.78 16.12 -22.27
CA SER A 5 -14.21 15.29 -23.34
C SER A 5 -12.78 15.69 -23.65
N TRP A 6 -11.91 14.71 -23.97
CA TRP A 6 -10.65 15.00 -24.66
C TRP A 6 -10.94 15.42 -26.10
N VAL A 7 -10.13 16.34 -26.62
CA VAL A 7 -10.10 16.62 -28.05
C VAL A 7 -9.35 15.50 -28.75
N ALA A 8 -9.95 14.96 -29.81
CA ALA A 8 -9.36 13.85 -30.56
C ALA A 8 -9.08 14.25 -32.00
N PHE A 9 -7.81 14.21 -32.40
CA PHE A 9 -7.37 14.54 -33.75
C PHE A 9 -8.11 13.76 -34.83
N ALA A 10 -8.31 12.45 -34.63
CA ALA A 10 -8.93 11.58 -35.64
C ALA A 10 -10.45 11.74 -35.77
N SER A 11 -11.11 12.34 -34.79
CA SER A 11 -12.58 12.35 -34.69
C SER A 11 -13.20 13.69 -34.34
N ASP A 12 -12.44 14.76 -34.24
CA ASP A 12 -12.96 16.10 -33.94
C ASP A 12 -12.47 17.15 -34.96
N PRO A 13 -13.31 18.13 -35.36
CA PRO A 13 -14.79 18.16 -35.18
C PRO A 13 -15.53 17.17 -36.09
N TYR A 14 -14.86 16.69 -37.14
CA TYR A 14 -15.41 15.78 -38.13
C TYR A 14 -14.53 14.53 -38.24
N GLN A 15 -15.15 13.40 -38.56
CA GLN A 15 -14.43 12.14 -38.77
C GLN A 15 -13.45 12.28 -39.93
N ARG A 16 -12.28 11.61 -39.83
CA ARG A 16 -11.26 11.59 -40.90
C ARG A 16 -11.22 10.21 -41.54
N ASP A 17 -10.96 10.19 -42.85
CA ASP A 17 -10.68 8.98 -43.61
C ASP A 17 -9.25 8.46 -43.35
N ARG A 18 -8.89 7.35 -43.98
CA ARG A 18 -7.55 6.74 -43.86
C ARG A 18 -6.40 7.64 -44.37
N ASN A 19 -6.73 8.65 -45.14
CA ASN A 19 -5.79 9.62 -45.72
C ASN A 19 -5.74 10.93 -44.88
N GLY A 20 -6.40 10.99 -43.72
CA GLY A 20 -6.44 12.16 -42.83
C GLY A 20 -7.39 13.27 -43.31
N ARG A 21 -8.16 13.10 -44.37
CA ARG A 21 -9.14 14.09 -44.88
C ARG A 21 -10.49 13.93 -44.16
N TYR A 22 -11.24 15.01 -44.05
CA TYR A 22 -12.58 14.93 -43.50
C TYR A 22 -13.51 14.01 -44.34
N ALA A 23 -14.05 13.00 -43.69
CA ALA A 23 -14.95 12.06 -44.32
C ALA A 23 -16.31 12.73 -44.63
N THR A 24 -16.84 12.48 -45.84
CA THR A 24 -18.13 13.02 -46.28
C THR A 24 -19.18 11.91 -46.33
N GLY A 25 -20.39 12.25 -45.90
CA GLY A 25 -21.57 11.41 -45.97
C GLY A 25 -22.45 11.73 -47.19
N GLU A 26 -23.69 11.26 -47.17
CA GLU A 26 -24.70 11.54 -48.20
C GLU A 26 -24.89 13.06 -48.33
N GLY A 27 -24.91 13.56 -49.58
CA GLY A 27 -25.07 14.97 -49.90
C GLY A 27 -23.82 15.82 -49.71
N GLY A 28 -22.61 15.23 -49.58
CA GLY A 28 -21.34 15.95 -49.52
C GLY A 28 -21.06 16.66 -48.19
N LYS A 29 -21.89 16.46 -47.16
CA LYS A 29 -21.67 17.02 -45.83
C LYS A 29 -20.64 16.22 -45.05
N PHE A 30 -19.79 16.91 -44.26
CA PHE A 30 -18.83 16.23 -43.39
C PHE A 30 -19.53 15.37 -42.33
N LEU A 31 -18.98 14.19 -42.06
CA LEU A 31 -19.48 13.33 -41.00
C LEU A 31 -19.09 13.91 -39.64
N PRO A 32 -20.06 14.16 -38.73
CA PRO A 32 -19.74 14.73 -37.44
C PRO A 32 -18.84 13.80 -36.63
N GLY A 33 -17.89 14.40 -35.94
CA GLY A 33 -17.02 13.72 -35.01
C GLY A 33 -17.71 13.44 -33.67
N ALA A 34 -16.97 12.84 -32.73
CA ALA A 34 -17.53 12.35 -31.48
C ALA A 34 -18.29 13.43 -30.68
N ALA A 35 -17.68 14.59 -30.48
CA ALA A 35 -18.30 15.66 -29.71
C ALA A 35 -19.52 16.26 -30.45
N LEU A 36 -19.42 16.52 -31.75
CA LEU A 36 -20.54 17.04 -32.53
C LEU A 36 -21.69 16.03 -32.63
N GLU A 37 -21.40 14.76 -32.85
CA GLU A 37 -22.39 13.69 -32.93
C GLU A 37 -23.23 13.62 -31.62
N LEU A 38 -22.55 13.69 -30.46
CA LEU A 38 -23.22 13.69 -29.15
C LEU A 38 -24.15 14.90 -28.96
N LEU A 39 -23.74 16.06 -29.47
CA LEU A 39 -24.43 17.32 -29.26
C LEU A 39 -25.50 17.62 -30.31
N THR A 40 -25.40 17.04 -31.52
CA THR A 40 -26.26 17.41 -32.65
C THR A 40 -27.17 16.28 -33.14
N SER A 41 -26.80 15.00 -32.92
CA SER A 41 -27.56 13.86 -33.41
C SER A 41 -28.95 13.77 -32.79
N GLN A 42 -29.97 13.50 -33.63
CA GLN A 42 -31.32 13.20 -33.16
C GLN A 42 -31.42 11.95 -32.30
N HIS A 43 -30.43 11.04 -32.40
CA HIS A 43 -30.35 9.81 -31.61
C HIS A 43 -29.58 10.00 -30.29
N SER A 44 -29.09 11.23 -30.00
CA SER A 44 -28.43 11.51 -28.73
C SER A 44 -29.43 11.80 -27.63
N PRO A 45 -29.45 11.05 -26.53
CA PRO A 45 -30.30 11.33 -25.39
C PRO A 45 -29.86 12.60 -24.63
N TYR A 46 -28.73 13.20 -24.99
CA TYR A 46 -28.13 14.34 -24.31
C TYR A 46 -28.17 15.65 -25.10
N ARG A 47 -28.59 15.61 -26.37
CA ARG A 47 -28.59 16.74 -27.31
C ARG A 47 -29.06 18.08 -26.70
N ASP A 48 -30.20 18.07 -26.02
CA ASP A 48 -30.81 19.29 -25.46
C ASP A 48 -30.51 19.48 -23.95
N ARG A 49 -29.81 18.54 -23.33
CA ARG A 49 -29.52 18.52 -21.90
C ARG A 49 -28.16 19.15 -21.56
N ILE A 50 -27.22 19.18 -22.51
CA ILE A 50 -25.88 19.72 -22.32
C ILE A 50 -25.88 21.23 -22.55
N LYS A 51 -25.51 21.99 -21.52
CA LYS A 51 -25.47 23.48 -21.57
C LYS A 51 -24.03 24.01 -21.57
N LYS A 52 -23.09 23.23 -21.08
CA LYS A 52 -21.65 23.55 -21.03
C LYS A 52 -20.83 22.36 -21.51
N ALA A 53 -19.69 22.62 -22.13
CA ALA A 53 -18.71 21.61 -22.48
C ALA A 53 -17.31 22.06 -22.08
N TYR A 54 -16.57 21.17 -21.42
CA TYR A 54 -15.16 21.32 -21.11
C TYR A 54 -14.36 20.36 -21.98
N PHE A 55 -13.42 20.91 -22.72
CA PHE A 55 -12.52 20.13 -23.56
C PHE A 55 -11.12 20.13 -22.97
N LEU A 56 -10.58 18.93 -22.77
CA LEU A 56 -9.21 18.72 -22.36
C LEU A 56 -8.33 18.72 -23.61
N VAL A 57 -7.28 19.56 -23.64
CA VAL A 57 -6.47 19.82 -24.83
C VAL A 57 -5.01 19.80 -24.44
N ARG A 58 -4.16 19.13 -25.22
CA ARG A 58 -2.70 19.14 -25.05
C ARG A 58 -2.08 20.25 -25.91
N SER A 59 -1.10 21.01 -25.36
CA SER A 59 -0.40 22.08 -26.09
C SER A 59 0.95 21.64 -26.70
N GLY A 60 1.45 20.46 -26.33
CA GLY A 60 2.76 19.98 -26.74
C GLY A 60 2.89 19.72 -28.24
N PRO A 61 4.14 19.52 -28.74
CA PRO A 61 4.38 19.15 -30.13
C PRO A 61 3.72 17.81 -30.45
N ALA A 62 3.25 17.65 -31.70
CA ALA A 62 2.79 16.37 -32.19
C ALA A 62 3.95 15.35 -32.11
N GLU A 63 3.65 14.08 -31.80
CA GLU A 63 4.65 13.01 -31.93
C GLU A 63 5.15 12.99 -33.39
N GLU A 64 6.47 12.99 -33.58
CA GLU A 64 7.08 12.74 -34.89
C GLU A 64 6.70 11.32 -35.34
N ARG A 65 5.59 11.23 -36.06
CA ARG A 65 5.37 10.04 -36.90
C ARG A 65 6.26 10.16 -38.11
N THR A 66 6.93 9.08 -38.44
CA THR A 66 7.84 8.90 -39.60
C THR A 66 7.20 9.14 -40.98
N SER A 67 6.05 9.78 -41.11
CA SER A 67 5.38 10.16 -42.34
C SER A 67 5.40 11.69 -42.52
N ARG A 68 5.82 12.10 -43.70
CA ARG A 68 6.13 13.46 -44.16
C ARG A 68 5.02 14.53 -44.04
N GLU A 69 3.95 14.34 -43.29
CA GLU A 69 2.90 15.32 -43.07
C GLU A 69 2.91 15.79 -41.62
N VAL A 70 3.00 17.10 -41.44
CA VAL A 70 2.93 17.78 -40.13
C VAL A 70 1.50 17.60 -39.60
N ASP A 71 1.31 16.76 -38.57
CA ASP A 71 0.03 16.65 -37.86
C ASP A 71 -0.27 18.00 -37.18
N PRO A 72 -1.46 18.58 -37.37
CA PRO A 72 -1.87 19.79 -36.65
C PRO A 72 -1.86 19.52 -35.14
N ARG A 73 -1.44 20.54 -34.38
CA ARG A 73 -1.46 20.44 -32.90
C ARG A 73 -2.88 20.29 -32.41
N GLU A 74 -3.09 19.61 -31.28
CA GLU A 74 -4.42 19.44 -30.66
C GLU A 74 -5.13 20.79 -30.41
N LEU A 75 -4.37 21.87 -30.14
CA LEU A 75 -4.89 23.23 -30.06
C LEU A 75 -5.53 23.73 -31.37
N ASP A 76 -4.97 23.37 -32.52
CA ASP A 76 -5.51 23.76 -33.83
C ASP A 76 -6.80 22.97 -34.12
N VAL A 77 -6.83 21.69 -33.72
CA VAL A 77 -8.04 20.86 -33.78
C VAL A 77 -9.14 21.44 -32.88
N TYR A 78 -8.78 21.89 -31.66
CA TYR A 78 -9.70 22.54 -30.76
C TYR A 78 -10.29 23.84 -31.35
N ALA A 79 -9.47 24.69 -31.98
CA ALA A 79 -9.96 25.93 -32.60
C ALA A 79 -10.99 25.64 -33.71
N THR A 80 -10.75 24.59 -34.50
CA THR A 80 -11.70 24.14 -35.53
C THR A 80 -12.97 23.56 -34.89
N LEU A 81 -12.84 22.77 -33.81
CA LEU A 81 -13.97 22.23 -33.05
C LEU A 81 -14.80 23.34 -32.42
N GLU A 82 -14.18 24.33 -31.80
CA GLU A 82 -14.87 25.48 -31.21
C GLU A 82 -15.67 26.25 -32.25
N SER A 83 -15.12 26.46 -33.44
CA SER A 83 -15.81 27.11 -34.56
C SER A 83 -17.02 26.29 -35.02
N ALA A 84 -16.85 24.98 -35.21
CA ALA A 84 -17.94 24.07 -35.57
C ALA A 84 -19.04 24.01 -34.50
N LEU A 85 -18.67 24.04 -33.22
CA LEU A 85 -19.64 24.07 -32.12
C LEU A 85 -20.43 25.39 -32.07
N LYS A 86 -19.80 26.53 -32.32
CA LYS A 86 -20.47 27.83 -32.43
C LYS A 86 -21.47 27.87 -33.58
N GLU A 87 -21.15 27.20 -34.69
CA GLU A 87 -22.05 27.11 -35.85
C GLU A 87 -23.25 26.18 -35.57
N HIS A 88 -22.99 24.98 -35.06
CA HIS A 88 -24.03 23.95 -34.92
C HIS A 88 -24.78 23.97 -33.59
N VAL A 89 -24.19 24.51 -32.53
CA VAL A 89 -24.76 24.56 -31.16
C VAL A 89 -24.48 25.93 -30.52
N PRO A 90 -25.02 27.05 -31.05
CA PRO A 90 -24.61 28.40 -30.66
C PRO A 90 -24.91 28.80 -29.20
N ARG A 91 -25.78 28.03 -28.51
CA ARG A 91 -26.12 28.27 -27.08
C ARG A 91 -25.23 27.50 -26.11
N LEU A 92 -24.26 26.69 -26.59
CA LEU A 92 -23.38 25.90 -25.77
C LEU A 92 -22.25 26.78 -25.19
N GLY A 93 -22.08 26.77 -23.87
CA GLY A 93 -20.89 27.35 -23.22
C GLY A 93 -19.70 26.42 -23.40
N VAL A 94 -18.70 26.86 -24.16
CA VAL A 94 -17.51 26.03 -24.47
C VAL A 94 -16.31 26.53 -23.67
N HIS A 95 -15.65 25.64 -22.95
CA HIS A 95 -14.47 25.89 -22.14
C HIS A 95 -13.35 24.93 -22.51
N LYS A 96 -12.07 25.36 -22.38
CA LYS A 96 -10.92 24.49 -22.56
C LYS A 96 -10.06 24.43 -21.30
N LEU A 97 -9.51 23.26 -21.01
CA LEU A 97 -8.47 23.04 -20.03
C LEU A 97 -7.24 22.54 -20.77
N VAL A 98 -6.14 23.30 -20.70
CA VAL A 98 -4.94 23.02 -21.48
C VAL A 98 -3.91 22.30 -20.64
N TRP A 99 -3.49 21.13 -21.10
CA TRP A 99 -2.32 20.44 -20.59
C TRP A 99 -1.08 20.98 -21.28
N ASP A 100 -0.47 21.99 -20.66
CA ASP A 100 0.75 22.60 -21.18
C ASP A 100 1.96 21.75 -20.80
N THR A 101 2.44 20.95 -21.76
CA THR A 101 3.50 19.96 -21.52
C THR A 101 4.25 19.61 -22.79
N ILE A 102 5.52 19.26 -22.61
CA ILE A 102 6.36 18.62 -23.64
C ILE A 102 6.24 17.09 -23.62
N GLU A 103 5.62 16.54 -22.59
CA GLU A 103 5.46 15.10 -22.43
C GLU A 103 4.55 14.52 -23.53
N PRO A 104 4.85 13.31 -24.04
CA PRO A 104 4.01 12.67 -25.04
C PRO A 104 2.65 12.27 -24.45
N PRO A 105 1.59 12.16 -25.28
CA PRO A 105 0.25 11.73 -24.82
C PRO A 105 0.24 10.27 -24.32
N THR A 106 1.37 9.58 -24.42
CA THR A 106 1.60 8.23 -23.88
C THR A 106 2.20 8.23 -22.47
N ALA A 107 2.56 9.38 -21.92
CA ALA A 107 3.07 9.52 -20.55
C ALA A 107 1.95 9.37 -19.52
N HIS A 108 1.72 8.16 -19.01
CA HIS A 108 0.57 7.82 -18.16
C HIS A 108 0.43 8.67 -16.90
N ARG A 109 1.52 8.85 -16.12
CA ARG A 109 1.45 9.56 -14.82
C ARG A 109 1.12 11.05 -14.96
N PRO A 110 1.84 11.85 -15.79
CA PRO A 110 1.48 13.24 -15.98
C PRO A 110 0.09 13.42 -16.58
N LEU A 111 -0.29 12.53 -17.52
CA LEU A 111 -1.60 12.55 -18.16
C LEU A 111 -2.73 12.24 -17.16
N LEU A 112 -2.57 11.22 -16.30
CA LEU A 112 -3.54 10.88 -15.26
C LEU A 112 -3.68 12.04 -14.27
N LYS A 113 -2.57 12.63 -13.83
CA LYS A 113 -2.60 13.79 -12.92
C LYS A 113 -3.39 14.94 -13.53
N PHE A 114 -3.08 15.34 -14.76
CA PHE A 114 -3.82 16.42 -15.43
C PHE A 114 -5.31 16.10 -15.58
N THR A 115 -5.65 14.87 -15.99
CA THR A 115 -7.04 14.43 -16.15
C THR A 115 -7.80 14.50 -14.82
N ALA A 116 -7.23 13.98 -13.76
CA ALA A 116 -7.80 13.99 -12.42
C ALA A 116 -7.99 15.42 -11.89
N ASP A 117 -6.96 16.27 -12.01
CA ASP A 117 -7.01 17.66 -11.55
C ASP A 117 -8.05 18.47 -12.34
N SER A 118 -8.16 18.24 -13.65
CA SER A 118 -9.18 18.86 -14.50
C SER A 118 -10.59 18.46 -14.08
N LEU A 119 -10.86 17.18 -13.81
CA LEU A 119 -12.16 16.71 -13.34
C LEU A 119 -12.52 17.31 -11.98
N ARG A 120 -11.56 17.39 -11.06
CA ARG A 120 -11.74 18.03 -9.75
C ARG A 120 -12.02 19.53 -9.87
N GLN A 121 -11.31 20.22 -10.78
CA GLN A 121 -11.55 21.64 -11.06
C GLN A 121 -12.96 21.86 -11.59
N ILE A 122 -13.38 21.09 -12.60
CA ILE A 122 -14.73 21.19 -13.18
C ILE A 122 -15.80 20.94 -12.11
N ARG A 123 -15.59 19.96 -11.22
CA ARG A 123 -16.52 19.68 -10.12
C ARG A 123 -16.58 20.82 -9.11
N ARG A 124 -15.44 21.40 -8.72
CA ARG A 124 -15.40 22.57 -7.80
C ARG A 124 -16.10 23.78 -8.37
N GLU A 125 -15.94 24.05 -9.68
CA GLU A 125 -16.62 25.15 -10.36
C GLU A 125 -18.13 24.91 -10.54
N ASN A 126 -18.58 23.64 -10.52
CA ASN A 126 -19.95 23.24 -10.79
C ASN A 126 -20.40 22.12 -9.82
N PRO A 127 -20.52 22.39 -8.51
CA PRO A 127 -20.68 21.35 -7.48
C PRO A 127 -21.94 20.49 -7.64
N GLU A 128 -23.06 21.08 -8.05
CA GLU A 128 -24.37 20.42 -8.17
C GLU A 128 -24.67 19.90 -9.60
N ALA A 129 -23.81 20.20 -10.56
CA ALA A 129 -24.10 19.86 -11.95
C ALA A 129 -23.88 18.37 -12.24
N ALA A 130 -24.80 17.75 -12.98
CA ALA A 130 -24.56 16.43 -13.57
C ALA A 130 -23.49 16.56 -14.65
N LEU A 131 -22.44 15.71 -14.58
CA LEU A 131 -21.38 15.63 -15.56
C LEU A 131 -21.62 14.44 -16.50
N LEU A 132 -21.42 14.66 -17.79
CA LEU A 132 -21.34 13.61 -18.80
C LEU A 132 -19.91 13.54 -19.30
N VAL A 133 -19.23 12.45 -19.06
CA VAL A 133 -17.83 12.26 -19.45
C VAL A 133 -17.75 11.35 -20.66
N ASN A 134 -17.22 11.88 -21.77
CA ASN A 134 -16.91 11.08 -22.94
C ASN A 134 -15.55 10.40 -22.74
N ALA A 135 -15.57 9.12 -22.39
CA ALA A 135 -14.39 8.32 -22.14
C ALA A 135 -13.81 7.66 -23.40
N GLY A 136 -14.40 7.90 -24.58
CA GLY A 136 -14.04 7.23 -25.83
C GLY A 136 -13.22 8.06 -26.80
N THR A 137 -12.77 9.27 -26.43
CA THR A 137 -12.01 10.17 -27.31
C THR A 137 -10.54 10.32 -26.93
N GLY A 138 -9.67 10.50 -27.90
CA GLY A 138 -8.23 10.65 -27.70
C GLY A 138 -7.45 9.36 -27.97
N THR A 139 -6.22 9.30 -27.42
CA THR A 139 -5.39 8.10 -27.48
C THR A 139 -5.86 7.02 -26.50
N ALA A 140 -5.38 5.79 -26.67
CA ALA A 140 -5.69 4.70 -25.72
C ALA A 140 -5.31 5.06 -24.27
N GLN A 141 -4.22 5.80 -24.09
CA GLN A 141 -3.77 6.28 -22.80
C GLN A 141 -4.70 7.35 -22.19
N MET A 142 -5.22 8.27 -23.03
CA MET A 142 -6.22 9.25 -22.61
C MET A 142 -7.53 8.56 -22.16
N HIS A 143 -7.96 7.51 -22.87
CA HIS A 143 -9.10 6.69 -22.45
C HIS A 143 -8.85 6.03 -21.09
N THR A 144 -7.70 5.35 -20.95
CA THR A 144 -7.35 4.64 -19.71
C THR A 144 -7.25 5.60 -18.53
N THR A 145 -6.61 6.76 -18.70
CA THR A 145 -6.47 7.75 -17.63
C THR A 145 -7.81 8.42 -17.28
N MET A 146 -8.69 8.62 -18.26
CA MET A 146 -10.05 9.12 -18.00
C MET A 146 -10.85 8.11 -17.16
N LEU A 147 -10.83 6.83 -17.57
CA LEU A 147 -11.51 5.77 -16.82
C LEU A 147 -10.93 5.61 -15.42
N ALA A 148 -9.61 5.65 -15.26
CA ALA A 148 -8.95 5.60 -13.95
C ALA A 148 -9.34 6.80 -13.07
N ALA A 149 -9.36 8.03 -13.61
CA ALA A 149 -9.76 9.22 -12.88
C ALA A 149 -11.25 9.21 -12.49
N LEU A 150 -12.11 8.64 -13.33
CA LEU A 150 -13.55 8.44 -13.03
C LEU A 150 -13.73 7.41 -11.94
N GLY A 151 -13.07 6.25 -12.06
CA GLY A 151 -13.08 5.23 -11.05
C GLY A 151 -12.58 5.78 -9.70
N ALA A 152 -11.50 6.61 -9.68
CA ALA A 152 -11.02 7.32 -8.50
C ALA A 152 -11.97 8.45 -8.00
N ARG A 153 -13.19 8.52 -8.54
CA ARG A 153 -14.22 9.52 -8.16
C ARG A 153 -13.74 10.98 -8.24
N CYS A 154 -12.75 11.28 -9.09
CA CYS A 154 -12.22 12.64 -9.25
C CYS A 154 -13.28 13.65 -9.75
N ALA A 155 -14.32 13.17 -10.40
CA ALA A 155 -15.46 13.96 -10.88
C ALA A 155 -16.65 14.01 -9.89
N GLY A 156 -16.57 13.36 -8.70
CA GLY A 156 -17.66 13.20 -7.73
C GLY A 156 -18.71 12.18 -8.17
N ASP A 157 -19.88 12.17 -7.53
CA ASP A 157 -20.87 11.11 -7.66
C ASP A 157 -21.92 11.34 -8.76
N ASN A 158 -22.23 12.59 -9.10
CA ASN A 158 -23.24 12.91 -10.11
C ASN A 158 -22.60 12.93 -11.50
N VAL A 159 -22.17 11.75 -12.00
CA VAL A 159 -21.42 11.58 -13.26
C VAL A 159 -21.98 10.41 -14.06
N GLU A 160 -22.17 10.64 -15.34
CA GLU A 160 -22.43 9.60 -16.33
C GLU A 160 -21.21 9.48 -17.26
N ALA A 161 -20.70 8.28 -17.48
CA ALA A 161 -19.60 8.02 -18.40
C ALA A 161 -20.12 7.31 -19.65
N VAL A 162 -19.74 7.81 -20.82
CA VAL A 162 -20.17 7.26 -22.11
C VAL A 162 -19.01 7.09 -23.06
N GLN A 163 -19.12 6.12 -23.95
CA GLN A 163 -18.25 5.95 -25.11
C GLN A 163 -19.07 6.18 -26.38
N ILE A 164 -18.62 7.11 -27.21
CA ILE A 164 -19.29 7.40 -28.47
C ILE A 164 -18.82 6.42 -29.52
N ILE A 165 -19.77 5.82 -30.23
CA ILE A 165 -19.52 4.89 -31.32
C ILE A 165 -19.56 5.66 -32.63
N LEU A 166 -18.41 5.76 -33.33
CA LEU A 166 -18.34 6.41 -34.64
C LEU A 166 -19.17 5.65 -35.69
N ARG A 167 -19.70 6.34 -36.69
CA ARG A 167 -20.65 5.80 -37.68
C ARG A 167 -20.15 4.54 -38.40
N ASP A 168 -18.87 4.52 -38.76
CA ASP A 168 -18.20 3.40 -39.44
C ASP A 168 -18.14 2.11 -38.62
N ARG A 169 -18.31 2.20 -37.30
CA ARG A 169 -18.26 1.09 -36.34
C ARG A 169 -19.61 0.67 -35.79
N ARG A 170 -20.70 1.33 -36.22
CA ARG A 170 -22.07 1.04 -35.74
C ARG A 170 -22.65 -0.15 -36.49
N ARG A 171 -23.13 -1.13 -35.75
CA ARG A 171 -24.02 -2.19 -36.29
C ARG A 171 -25.46 -1.69 -36.42
N ASP A 172 -25.90 -0.85 -35.49
CA ASP A 172 -27.20 -0.19 -35.48
C ASP A 172 -26.98 1.33 -35.67
N PRO A 173 -27.50 1.96 -36.73
CA PRO A 173 -27.32 3.39 -37.01
C PRO A 173 -27.85 4.31 -35.91
N THR A 174 -28.81 3.84 -35.10
CA THR A 174 -29.43 4.61 -34.01
C THR A 174 -28.61 4.56 -32.73
N LYS A 175 -27.75 3.54 -32.55
CA LYS A 175 -26.92 3.37 -31.34
C LYS A 175 -25.64 4.20 -31.45
N ILE A 176 -25.70 5.46 -31.02
CA ILE A 176 -24.59 6.41 -31.12
C ILE A 176 -23.58 6.34 -29.94
N LEU A 177 -23.98 5.74 -28.84
CA LEU A 177 -23.14 5.65 -27.64
C LEU A 177 -23.41 4.37 -26.85
N GLU A 178 -22.45 4.03 -25.98
CA GLU A 178 -22.58 3.03 -24.93
C GLU A 178 -22.25 3.67 -23.59
N ASN A 179 -23.04 3.36 -22.57
CA ASN A 179 -22.72 3.74 -21.21
C ASN A 179 -21.57 2.88 -20.69
N VAL A 180 -20.62 3.50 -19.99
CA VAL A 180 -19.57 2.78 -19.27
C VAL A 180 -20.16 2.38 -17.90
N PRO A 181 -20.30 1.08 -17.60
CA PRO A 181 -20.88 0.62 -16.35
C PRO A 181 -20.01 1.00 -15.15
N TRP A 182 -20.62 1.45 -14.07
CA TRP A 182 -19.90 1.84 -12.86
C TRP A 182 -19.21 0.68 -12.15
N ASP A 183 -19.80 -0.51 -12.20
CA ASP A 183 -19.18 -1.75 -11.69
C ASP A 183 -17.85 -2.06 -12.37
N LEU A 184 -17.71 -1.75 -13.66
CA LEU A 184 -16.45 -1.85 -14.39
C LEU A 184 -15.44 -0.80 -13.91
N LEU A 185 -15.88 0.44 -13.68
CA LEU A 185 -15.03 1.53 -13.17
C LEU A 185 -14.58 1.25 -11.74
N ASP A 186 -15.46 0.73 -10.90
CA ASP A 186 -15.14 0.32 -9.53
C ASP A 186 -14.14 -0.85 -9.50
N GLN A 187 -14.20 -1.78 -10.46
CA GLN A 187 -13.22 -2.85 -10.60
C GLN A 187 -11.82 -2.36 -11.04
N LEU A 188 -11.73 -1.29 -11.83
CA LEU A 188 -10.46 -0.67 -12.21
C LEU A 188 -9.78 0.04 -11.03
N ASN A 189 -10.52 0.34 -9.97
CA ASN A 189 -10.06 1.06 -8.78
C ASN A 189 -9.49 0.20 -7.66
N VAL A 190 -9.50 -1.12 -7.79
CA VAL A 190 -9.11 -2.03 -6.69
C VAL A 190 -7.67 -1.82 -6.22
N ASP A 191 -6.80 -1.21 -7.02
CA ASP A 191 -5.40 -0.95 -6.64
C ASP A 191 -5.09 0.53 -6.32
N GLU A 192 -5.89 1.49 -6.78
CA GLU A 192 -5.65 2.93 -6.54
C GLU A 192 -6.47 3.53 -5.40
N SER A 193 -7.46 2.83 -4.85
CA SER A 193 -8.28 3.29 -3.72
C SER A 193 -7.52 3.46 -2.39
N ARG A 194 -6.19 3.30 -2.41
CA ARG A 194 -5.30 3.66 -1.29
C ARG A 194 -4.77 5.09 -1.35
N SER A 195 -5.03 5.83 -2.41
CA SER A 195 -4.55 7.20 -2.54
C SER A 195 -5.71 8.19 -2.58
N GLU A 196 -5.62 9.17 -1.72
CA GLU A 196 -6.20 10.50 -1.78
C GLU A 196 -7.59 10.70 -1.18
N VAL A 197 -7.63 10.72 0.14
CA VAL A 197 -8.41 11.77 0.80
C VAL A 197 -7.73 13.10 0.40
N ASP A 198 -8.36 13.86 -0.50
CA ASP A 198 -7.83 15.15 -0.97
C ASP A 198 -7.78 16.15 0.18
N THR A 199 -6.65 16.21 0.87
CA THR A 199 -6.33 17.23 1.87
C THR A 199 -5.50 18.34 1.25
N GLY A 200 -5.30 18.34 -0.08
CA GLY A 200 -4.42 19.30 -0.77
C GLY A 200 -2.93 19.10 -0.50
N ARG A 201 -2.56 18.05 0.24
CA ARG A 201 -1.15 17.72 0.55
C ARG A 201 -0.70 16.50 -0.24
N PRO A 202 0.53 16.50 -0.77
CA PRO A 202 1.07 15.34 -1.46
C PRO A 202 1.08 14.13 -0.53
N THR A 203 0.54 13.01 -1.01
CA THR A 203 0.64 11.72 -0.30
C THR A 203 2.05 11.20 -0.43
N TRP A 204 2.67 10.88 0.71
CA TRP A 204 3.90 10.11 0.68
C TRP A 204 3.60 8.69 0.19
N ASP A 205 4.33 8.24 -0.79
CA ASP A 205 4.38 6.86 -1.23
C ASP A 205 5.84 6.36 -1.22
N LEU A 206 6.02 5.06 -1.31
CA LEU A 206 7.35 4.48 -1.28
C LEU A 206 8.22 4.92 -2.49
N GLU A 207 7.60 5.34 -3.61
CA GLU A 207 8.32 5.86 -4.79
C GLU A 207 8.82 7.28 -4.57
N SER A 208 8.18 8.06 -3.71
CA SER A 208 8.62 9.40 -3.32
C SER A 208 9.65 9.39 -2.18
N ALA A 209 10.14 8.20 -1.78
CA ALA A 209 11.10 8.05 -0.70
C ALA A 209 12.37 8.88 -0.92
N ARG A 210 12.80 9.58 0.13
CA ARG A 210 13.98 10.44 0.14
C ARG A 210 15.18 9.75 0.75
N SER A 211 14.96 8.96 1.81
CA SER A 211 16.01 8.29 2.55
C SER A 211 16.79 7.29 1.69
N PRO A 212 18.13 7.26 1.82
CA PRO A 212 18.97 6.33 1.07
C PRO A 212 18.61 4.87 1.31
N ALA A 213 18.24 4.52 2.54
CA ALA A 213 17.87 3.15 2.91
C ALA A 213 16.62 2.66 2.17
N LEU A 214 15.57 3.49 2.03
CA LEU A 214 14.38 3.14 1.25
C LEU A 214 14.67 3.10 -0.25
N LYS A 215 15.50 4.01 -0.76
CA LYS A 215 15.92 3.97 -2.17
C LYS A 215 16.67 2.70 -2.51
N GLN A 216 17.58 2.27 -1.64
CA GLN A 216 18.30 1.00 -1.79
C GLN A 216 17.35 -0.20 -1.78
N MET A 217 16.42 -0.24 -0.84
CA MET A 217 15.38 -1.28 -0.79
C MET A 217 14.53 -1.30 -2.06
N LEU A 218 14.12 -0.13 -2.59
CA LEU A 218 13.39 -0.04 -3.86
C LEU A 218 14.19 -0.61 -5.03
N ALA A 219 15.49 -0.30 -5.13
CA ALA A 219 16.36 -0.85 -6.15
C ALA A 219 16.43 -2.38 -6.05
N GLN A 220 16.55 -2.94 -4.84
CA GLN A 220 16.50 -4.39 -4.62
C GLN A 220 15.17 -5.01 -5.04
N ILE A 221 14.03 -4.34 -4.80
CA ILE A 221 12.70 -4.80 -5.24
C ILE A 221 12.65 -4.86 -6.77
N GLU A 222 13.09 -3.80 -7.46
CA GLU A 222 13.06 -3.74 -8.94
C GLU A 222 13.99 -4.83 -9.53
N GLU A 223 15.19 -5.01 -9.02
CA GLU A 223 16.11 -6.08 -9.45
C GLU A 223 15.49 -7.47 -9.24
N ALA A 224 14.99 -7.74 -8.05
CA ALA A 224 14.34 -9.00 -7.75
C ALA A 224 13.10 -9.24 -8.60
N ALA A 225 12.34 -8.21 -8.99
CA ALA A 225 11.13 -8.35 -9.80
C ALA A 225 11.38 -8.83 -11.23
N LEU A 226 12.59 -8.68 -11.76
CA LEU A 226 12.95 -9.11 -13.12
C LEU A 226 13.06 -10.64 -13.26
N VAL A 227 13.34 -11.35 -12.17
CA VAL A 227 13.68 -12.79 -12.19
C VAL A 227 12.66 -13.63 -11.41
N PRO A 228 12.50 -14.93 -11.74
CA PRO A 228 11.51 -15.80 -11.08
C PRO A 228 12.03 -16.48 -9.80
N PHE A 229 13.22 -16.10 -9.34
CA PHE A 229 13.83 -16.76 -8.18
C PHE A 229 13.13 -16.41 -6.86
N PRO A 230 13.21 -17.27 -5.85
CA PRO A 230 12.72 -16.98 -4.51
C PRO A 230 13.36 -15.70 -3.93
N VAL A 231 12.65 -15.04 -3.02
CA VAL A 231 13.12 -13.81 -2.36
C VAL A 231 12.89 -13.90 -0.87
N LEU A 232 13.89 -13.56 -0.09
CA LEU A 232 13.82 -13.43 1.36
C LEU A 232 13.75 -11.95 1.76
N VAL A 233 12.60 -11.53 2.27
CA VAL A 233 12.39 -10.19 2.82
C VAL A 233 12.66 -10.23 4.33
N HIS A 234 13.65 -9.49 4.80
CA HIS A 234 14.00 -9.49 6.21
C HIS A 234 14.03 -8.08 6.81
N GLY A 235 13.79 -7.96 8.09
CA GLY A 235 13.75 -6.69 8.80
C GLY A 235 12.98 -6.80 10.10
N SER A 236 13.13 -5.82 10.96
CA SER A 236 12.55 -5.78 12.31
C SER A 236 11.02 -5.91 12.30
N ARG A 237 10.46 -6.21 13.46
CA ARG A 237 9.01 -6.26 13.63
C ARG A 237 8.38 -4.92 13.26
N GLY A 238 7.27 -4.97 12.48
CA GLY A 238 6.55 -3.76 12.10
C GLY A 238 7.23 -2.89 11.03
N SER A 239 8.35 -3.31 10.43
CA SER A 239 9.06 -2.54 9.40
C SER A 239 8.32 -2.45 8.04
N GLY A 240 7.26 -3.26 7.82
CA GLY A 240 6.50 -3.23 6.56
C GLY A 240 6.85 -4.35 5.57
N LYS A 241 7.43 -5.47 6.01
CA LYS A 241 7.80 -6.60 5.14
C LYS A 241 6.68 -7.08 4.22
N THR A 242 5.46 -7.15 4.72
CA THR A 242 4.28 -7.53 3.92
C THR A 242 4.03 -6.56 2.77
N HIS A 243 4.14 -5.25 3.00
CA HIS A 243 4.00 -4.23 1.94
C HIS A 243 5.11 -4.34 0.90
N VAL A 244 6.34 -4.62 1.34
CA VAL A 244 7.48 -4.88 0.43
C VAL A 244 7.21 -6.09 -0.44
N ALA A 245 6.70 -7.18 0.14
CA ALA A 245 6.34 -8.39 -0.59
C ALA A 245 5.17 -8.16 -1.58
N GLU A 246 4.14 -7.42 -1.19
CA GLU A 246 3.04 -7.01 -2.08
C GLU A 246 3.54 -6.18 -3.26
N ARG A 247 4.44 -5.23 -3.00
CA ARG A 247 5.05 -4.42 -4.06
C ARG A 247 5.93 -5.25 -4.99
N LEU A 248 6.76 -6.14 -4.44
CA LEU A 248 7.57 -7.07 -5.24
C LEU A 248 6.69 -7.90 -6.17
N ARG A 249 5.59 -8.48 -5.63
CA ARG A 249 4.61 -9.22 -6.45
C ARG A 249 4.04 -8.37 -7.57
N ALA A 250 3.58 -7.15 -7.25
CA ALA A 250 2.99 -6.25 -8.25
C ALA A 250 3.97 -5.93 -9.38
N ARG A 251 5.24 -5.62 -9.06
CA ARG A 251 6.30 -5.39 -10.06
C ARG A 251 6.61 -6.64 -10.88
N TYR A 252 6.75 -7.79 -10.22
CA TYR A 252 7.00 -9.07 -10.88
C TYR A 252 5.91 -9.45 -11.89
N LEU A 253 4.64 -9.29 -11.53
CA LEU A 253 3.51 -9.55 -12.42
C LEU A 253 3.44 -8.55 -13.59
N ALA A 254 3.71 -7.26 -13.32
CA ALA A 254 3.75 -6.22 -14.34
C ALA A 254 4.81 -6.50 -15.42
N HIS A 255 6.03 -6.91 -15.02
CA HIS A 255 7.09 -7.31 -15.96
C HIS A 255 6.69 -8.50 -16.84
N ARG A 256 5.83 -9.37 -16.36
CA ARG A 256 5.31 -10.53 -17.08
C ARG A 256 4.02 -10.28 -17.84
N ARG A 257 3.55 -9.01 -17.88
CA ARG A 257 2.28 -8.61 -18.48
C ARG A 257 1.09 -9.41 -17.95
N ARG A 258 1.13 -9.81 -16.68
CA ARG A 258 0.08 -10.49 -15.96
C ARG A 258 -0.60 -9.55 -14.99
N VAL A 259 -1.90 -9.67 -14.85
CA VAL A 259 -2.68 -8.95 -13.84
C VAL A 259 -2.86 -9.90 -12.66
N GLY A 260 -2.42 -9.50 -11.48
CA GLY A 260 -2.67 -10.25 -10.24
C GLY A 260 -4.17 -10.31 -9.97
N LYS A 261 -4.67 -11.45 -9.50
CA LYS A 261 -6.05 -11.55 -9.02
C LYS A 261 -6.17 -10.73 -7.72
N GLY A 262 -6.96 -9.66 -7.71
CA GLY A 262 -7.43 -8.90 -6.57
C GLY A 262 -6.52 -8.79 -5.33
N SER A 263 -7.07 -8.91 -4.12
CA SER A 263 -6.31 -9.01 -2.88
C SER A 263 -5.39 -10.25 -2.90
N TRP A 264 -4.15 -10.08 -2.42
CA TRP A 264 -3.20 -11.19 -2.40
C TRP A 264 -3.56 -12.20 -1.31
N GLU A 265 -4.36 -13.20 -1.67
CA GLU A 265 -4.81 -14.28 -0.78
C GLU A 265 -3.80 -15.43 -0.67
N LEU A 266 -2.81 -15.49 -1.60
CA LEU A 266 -1.80 -16.54 -1.64
C LEU A 266 -0.70 -16.31 -0.59
N ARG A 267 -1.11 -16.18 0.67
CA ARG A 267 -0.22 -15.90 1.79
C ARG A 267 -0.55 -16.75 3.02
N VAL A 268 0.47 -17.12 3.76
CA VAL A 268 0.34 -17.83 5.03
C VAL A 268 1.37 -17.31 6.03
N ASN A 269 0.95 -17.17 7.29
CA ASN A 269 1.86 -16.94 8.40
C ASN A 269 2.22 -18.32 9.01
N CYS A 270 3.48 -18.69 8.88
CA CYS A 270 3.97 -20.01 9.31
C CYS A 270 3.91 -20.22 10.83
N ALA A 271 3.88 -19.13 11.63
CA ALA A 271 3.73 -19.18 13.07
C ALA A 271 2.29 -19.38 13.54
N ALA A 272 1.28 -19.11 12.69
CA ALA A 272 -0.11 -19.09 13.09
C ALA A 272 -0.83 -20.45 12.98
N LEU A 273 -0.23 -21.44 12.32
CA LEU A 273 -0.86 -22.71 12.00
C LEU A 273 -0.06 -23.89 12.59
N GLN A 274 -0.79 -24.93 13.00
CA GLN A 274 -0.19 -26.21 13.34
C GLN A 274 0.35 -26.90 12.07
N LYS A 275 1.30 -27.81 12.24
CA LYS A 275 2.03 -28.47 11.16
C LYS A 275 1.13 -29.05 10.08
N GLU A 276 0.14 -29.86 10.44
CA GLU A 276 -0.75 -30.56 9.50
C GLU A 276 -1.60 -29.56 8.70
N LEU A 277 -2.06 -28.49 9.35
CA LEU A 277 -2.83 -27.44 8.72
C LEU A 277 -1.96 -26.61 7.77
N LEU A 278 -0.72 -26.29 8.17
CA LEU A 278 0.22 -25.57 7.32
C LEU A 278 0.56 -26.35 6.05
N LEU A 279 0.82 -27.65 6.16
CA LEU A 279 1.07 -28.53 5.00
C LEU A 279 -0.17 -28.59 4.09
N SER A 280 -1.37 -28.68 4.68
CA SER A 280 -2.63 -28.65 3.94
C SER A 280 -2.87 -27.31 3.23
N GLU A 281 -2.53 -26.17 3.86
CA GLU A 281 -2.64 -24.85 3.22
C GLU A 281 -1.67 -24.73 2.06
N LEU A 282 -0.41 -25.14 2.23
CA LEU A 282 0.62 -25.00 1.20
C LEU A 282 0.41 -25.95 0.02
N PHE A 283 0.27 -27.24 0.31
CA PHE A 283 0.30 -28.29 -0.73
C PHE A 283 -1.11 -28.80 -1.13
N GLY A 284 -2.12 -28.47 -0.33
CA GLY A 284 -3.44 -29.07 -0.45
C GLY A 284 -3.51 -30.47 0.15
N HIS A 285 -4.70 -31.06 0.18
CA HIS A 285 -4.91 -32.43 0.67
C HIS A 285 -6.03 -33.14 -0.09
N LYS A 286 -5.98 -34.48 -0.04
CA LYS A 286 -7.08 -35.34 -0.44
C LYS A 286 -7.99 -35.65 0.73
N LYS A 287 -9.27 -35.91 0.46
CA LYS A 287 -10.23 -36.37 1.44
C LYS A 287 -9.67 -37.57 2.21
N GLY A 288 -9.75 -37.52 3.54
CA GLY A 288 -9.24 -38.58 4.43
C GLY A 288 -7.74 -38.53 4.73
N ALA A 289 -7.00 -37.50 4.28
CA ALA A 289 -5.56 -37.39 4.48
C ALA A 289 -5.15 -37.19 5.96
N PHE A 290 -6.04 -36.64 6.78
CA PHE A 290 -5.88 -36.47 8.24
C PHE A 290 -7.25 -36.27 8.88
N THR A 291 -7.33 -36.30 10.21
CA THR A 291 -8.58 -36.09 10.97
C THR A 291 -9.17 -34.71 10.67
N GLY A 292 -10.36 -34.65 10.11
CA GLY A 292 -11.03 -33.40 9.68
C GLY A 292 -10.83 -33.06 8.18
N ALA A 293 -10.16 -33.92 7.40
CA ALA A 293 -10.05 -33.77 5.94
C ALA A 293 -11.31 -34.31 5.23
N ASP A 294 -12.44 -33.62 5.35
CA ASP A 294 -13.75 -34.09 4.85
C ASP A 294 -13.91 -33.99 3.32
N ARG A 295 -13.10 -33.18 2.68
CA ARG A 295 -13.12 -32.92 1.22
C ARG A 295 -11.72 -32.67 0.69
N ASP A 296 -11.54 -32.77 -0.63
CA ASP A 296 -10.32 -32.34 -1.30
C ASP A 296 -10.12 -30.82 -1.16
N LYS A 297 -8.88 -30.38 -0.92
CA LYS A 297 -8.51 -28.96 -0.86
C LYS A 297 -7.32 -28.69 -1.76
N LYS A 298 -7.42 -27.63 -2.58
CA LYS A 298 -6.29 -27.09 -3.34
C LYS A 298 -5.39 -26.27 -2.42
N GLY A 299 -4.08 -26.51 -2.49
CA GLY A 299 -3.08 -25.76 -1.75
C GLY A 299 -2.73 -24.43 -2.42
N LEU A 300 -2.04 -23.56 -1.65
CA LEU A 300 -1.57 -22.26 -2.15
C LEU A 300 -0.62 -22.40 -3.36
N LEU A 301 0.24 -23.43 -3.39
CA LEU A 301 1.14 -23.66 -4.51
C LEU A 301 0.35 -23.95 -5.80
N GLU A 302 -0.72 -24.77 -5.74
CA GLU A 302 -1.58 -25.04 -6.89
C GLU A 302 -2.35 -23.80 -7.36
N GLN A 303 -2.76 -22.95 -6.42
CA GLN A 303 -3.53 -21.74 -6.72
C GLN A 303 -2.66 -20.62 -7.31
N ALA A 304 -1.35 -20.66 -7.05
CA ALA A 304 -0.38 -19.62 -7.40
C ALA A 304 0.19 -19.76 -8.81
N GLU A 305 -0.50 -20.46 -9.72
CA GLU A 305 0.00 -20.63 -11.09
C GLU A 305 0.35 -19.31 -11.77
N GLY A 306 1.65 -19.06 -11.91
CA GLY A 306 2.21 -17.85 -12.50
C GLY A 306 2.20 -16.62 -11.59
N ASP A 307 1.92 -16.78 -10.30
CA ASP A 307 1.89 -15.74 -9.28
C ASP A 307 2.88 -16.04 -8.14
N CYS A 308 2.88 -15.23 -7.09
CA CYS A 308 3.73 -15.36 -5.92
C CYS A 308 2.97 -15.99 -4.75
N VAL A 309 3.64 -16.88 -4.01
CA VAL A 309 3.21 -17.36 -2.69
C VAL A 309 4.04 -16.65 -1.62
N PHE A 310 3.38 -16.09 -0.62
CA PHE A 310 4.02 -15.39 0.48
C PHE A 310 4.01 -16.21 1.77
N LEU A 311 5.20 -16.46 2.31
CA LEU A 311 5.40 -17.14 3.59
C LEU A 311 5.93 -16.14 4.61
N ASP A 312 5.08 -15.72 5.54
CA ASP A 312 5.50 -14.86 6.64
C ASP A 312 6.04 -15.69 7.79
N GLU A 313 7.06 -15.18 8.48
CA GLU A 313 7.76 -15.83 9.58
C GLU A 313 8.31 -17.23 9.19
N VAL A 314 9.01 -17.29 8.06
CA VAL A 314 9.50 -18.53 7.43
C VAL A 314 10.33 -19.43 8.37
N HIS A 315 10.99 -18.86 9.39
CA HIS A 315 11.77 -19.58 10.38
C HIS A 315 10.92 -20.50 11.29
N HIS A 316 9.58 -20.42 11.23
CA HIS A 316 8.67 -21.35 11.91
C HIS A 316 8.29 -22.57 11.06
N LEU A 317 8.77 -22.67 9.81
CA LEU A 317 8.56 -23.88 9.02
C LEU A 317 9.24 -25.08 9.67
N ASP A 318 8.49 -26.16 9.83
CA ASP A 318 9.08 -27.44 10.27
C ASP A 318 9.91 -28.08 9.13
N ARG A 319 10.75 -29.04 9.47
CA ARG A 319 11.66 -29.69 8.52
C ARG A 319 10.94 -30.41 7.36
N ASP A 320 9.75 -30.95 7.59
CA ASP A 320 8.97 -31.64 6.55
C ASP A 320 8.42 -30.65 5.52
N ALA A 321 7.88 -29.51 5.98
CA ALA A 321 7.42 -28.43 5.11
C ALA A 321 8.59 -27.86 4.28
N GLN A 322 9.76 -27.64 4.93
CA GLN A 322 10.95 -27.17 4.23
C GLN A 322 11.40 -28.15 3.14
N ALA A 323 11.49 -29.46 3.46
CA ALA A 323 11.90 -30.49 2.50
C ALA A 323 10.93 -30.59 1.31
N LYS A 324 9.62 -30.52 1.55
CA LYS A 324 8.61 -30.53 0.48
C LYS A 324 8.65 -29.28 -0.39
N LEU A 325 8.86 -28.08 0.20
CA LEU A 325 9.05 -26.84 -0.55
C LEU A 325 10.33 -26.88 -1.38
N LEU A 326 11.44 -27.43 -0.83
CA LEU A 326 12.69 -27.58 -1.55
C LEU A 326 12.50 -28.45 -2.81
N VAL A 327 11.81 -29.60 -2.68
CA VAL A 327 11.48 -30.45 -3.83
C VAL A 327 10.66 -29.70 -4.88
N ALA A 328 9.69 -28.88 -4.45
CA ALA A 328 8.89 -28.10 -5.37
C ALA A 328 9.71 -27.02 -6.11
N LEU A 329 10.66 -26.39 -5.42
CA LEU A 329 11.56 -25.37 -6.01
C LEU A 329 12.57 -25.97 -6.99
N GLU A 330 13.10 -27.17 -6.69
CA GLU A 330 14.12 -27.83 -7.51
C GLU A 330 13.54 -28.53 -8.76
N ARG A 331 12.32 -29.07 -8.66
CA ARG A 331 11.69 -29.85 -9.71
C ARG A 331 10.70 -29.06 -10.58
N GLY A 332 10.97 -27.78 -10.80
CA GLY A 332 10.15 -26.96 -11.70
C GLY A 332 8.69 -26.83 -11.26
N GLY A 333 8.44 -26.71 -9.97
CA GLY A 333 7.10 -26.56 -9.40
C GLY A 333 6.37 -27.87 -9.13
N GLN A 334 7.04 -29.03 -9.16
CA GLN A 334 6.46 -30.32 -8.86
C GLN A 334 6.29 -30.53 -7.34
N PHE A 335 5.08 -30.83 -6.89
CA PHE A 335 4.80 -31.18 -5.49
C PHE A 335 3.68 -32.24 -5.39
N ARG A 336 3.44 -32.75 -4.18
CA ARG A 336 2.36 -33.71 -3.92
C ARG A 336 1.45 -33.18 -2.82
N PRO A 337 0.11 -33.17 -3.04
CA PRO A 337 -0.85 -32.90 -1.97
C PRO A 337 -0.76 -33.95 -0.85
N VAL A 338 -1.12 -33.56 0.36
CA VAL A 338 -1.12 -34.47 1.52
C VAL A 338 -2.14 -35.60 1.26
N GLY A 339 -1.72 -36.86 1.45
CA GLY A 339 -2.57 -38.03 1.19
C GLY A 339 -2.78 -38.34 -0.31
N SER A 340 -1.94 -37.82 -1.20
CA SER A 340 -1.99 -38.09 -2.64
C SER A 340 -0.68 -38.68 -3.16
N ASP A 341 -0.78 -39.72 -3.98
CA ASP A 341 0.38 -40.31 -4.67
C ASP A 341 0.71 -39.63 -6.00
N GLY A 342 -0.26 -38.88 -6.56
CA GLY A 342 -0.08 -38.18 -7.81
C GLY A 342 0.63 -36.84 -7.66
N PRO A 343 1.67 -36.55 -8.49
CA PRO A 343 2.31 -35.24 -8.50
C PRO A 343 1.39 -34.19 -9.11
N LYS A 344 1.52 -32.94 -8.62
CA LYS A 344 0.98 -31.74 -9.24
C LYS A 344 2.11 -30.81 -9.62
N TYR A 345 1.83 -29.87 -10.51
CA TYR A 345 2.75 -28.89 -11.02
C TYR A 345 2.14 -27.50 -10.92
N SER A 346 2.94 -26.50 -10.54
CA SER A 346 2.56 -25.10 -10.57
C SER A 346 3.80 -24.22 -10.75
N ASN A 347 3.70 -23.24 -11.63
CA ASN A 347 4.77 -22.28 -11.85
C ASN A 347 4.58 -21.10 -10.88
N PHE A 348 4.88 -21.31 -9.61
CA PHE A 348 4.80 -20.30 -8.56
C PHE A 348 6.15 -19.67 -8.28
N ARG A 349 6.15 -18.48 -7.72
CA ARG A 349 7.31 -17.83 -7.12
C ARG A 349 7.17 -17.78 -5.61
N LEU A 350 8.24 -18.10 -4.87
CA LEU A 350 8.23 -18.03 -3.42
C LEU A 350 8.76 -16.67 -2.93
N VAL A 351 8.01 -16.01 -2.05
CA VAL A 351 8.44 -14.81 -1.32
C VAL A 351 8.37 -15.12 0.17
N CYS A 352 9.49 -15.13 0.84
CA CYS A 352 9.60 -15.44 2.26
C CYS A 352 9.83 -14.17 3.07
N ALA A 353 9.31 -14.10 4.30
CA ALA A 353 9.62 -13.02 5.22
C ALA A 353 10.03 -13.54 6.61
N THR A 354 10.87 -12.76 7.29
CA THR A 354 11.30 -13.04 8.67
C THR A 354 11.60 -11.75 9.43
N ASN A 355 11.32 -11.75 10.72
CA ASN A 355 11.69 -10.69 11.65
C ASN A 355 12.93 -11.03 12.50
N ARG A 356 13.50 -12.24 12.32
CA ARG A 356 14.68 -12.70 13.04
C ARG A 356 15.97 -12.31 12.34
N PRO A 357 17.08 -12.17 13.08
CA PRO A 357 18.40 -12.04 12.49
C PRO A 357 18.70 -13.19 11.53
N LEU A 358 19.31 -12.88 10.37
CA LEU A 358 19.57 -13.89 9.34
C LEU A 358 20.41 -15.08 9.82
N ALA A 359 21.33 -14.87 10.77
CA ALA A 359 22.12 -15.94 11.38
C ALA A 359 21.25 -16.96 12.14
N GLU A 360 20.22 -16.48 12.87
CA GLU A 360 19.26 -17.35 13.56
C GLU A 360 18.37 -18.10 12.56
N VAL A 361 17.89 -17.42 11.53
CA VAL A 361 17.06 -18.03 10.48
C VAL A 361 17.84 -19.13 9.77
N ARG A 362 19.10 -18.86 9.38
CA ARG A 362 19.97 -19.83 8.74
C ARG A 362 20.19 -21.09 9.59
N SER A 363 20.30 -20.93 10.90
CA SER A 363 20.48 -22.08 11.81
C SER A 363 19.20 -22.88 12.04
N SER A 364 18.00 -22.27 11.84
CA SER A 364 16.70 -22.91 12.02
C SER A 364 16.21 -23.65 10.77
N LEU A 365 16.71 -23.29 9.60
CA LEU A 365 16.33 -23.88 8.31
C LEU A 365 17.29 -24.97 7.87
N LEU A 366 16.82 -25.86 6.98
CA LEU A 366 17.67 -26.81 6.27
C LEU A 366 18.65 -26.03 5.38
N PRO A 367 19.96 -26.41 5.35
CA PRO A 367 20.95 -25.70 4.55
C PRO A 367 20.52 -25.50 3.09
N ASP A 368 20.10 -26.57 2.43
CA ASP A 368 19.69 -26.54 1.02
C ASP A 368 18.45 -25.66 0.80
N PHE A 369 17.50 -25.64 1.75
CA PHE A 369 16.33 -24.77 1.68
C PHE A 369 16.72 -23.30 1.87
N TRP A 370 17.62 -23.01 2.84
CA TRP A 370 18.17 -21.68 3.02
C TRP A 370 18.83 -21.16 1.75
N ASP A 371 19.72 -21.96 1.14
CA ASP A 371 20.46 -21.58 -0.06
C ASP A 371 19.50 -21.26 -1.24
N ARG A 372 18.33 -21.91 -1.30
CA ARG A 372 17.32 -21.63 -2.32
C ARG A 372 16.51 -20.37 -2.09
N ILE A 373 16.19 -20.02 -0.84
CA ILE A 373 15.32 -18.86 -0.56
C ILE A 373 16.11 -17.58 -0.30
N ALA A 374 17.41 -17.66 -0.06
CA ALA A 374 18.27 -16.54 0.31
C ALA A 374 19.10 -15.97 -0.85
N ASP A 375 18.90 -16.45 -2.09
CA ASP A 375 19.59 -15.94 -3.29
C ASP A 375 19.36 -14.44 -3.49
N PHE A 376 18.10 -14.01 -3.33
CA PHE A 376 17.72 -12.61 -3.34
C PHE A 376 17.24 -12.20 -1.95
N GLN A 377 17.93 -11.24 -1.36
CA GLN A 377 17.58 -10.71 -0.05
C GLN A 377 17.17 -9.25 -0.17
N ILE A 378 16.04 -8.90 0.43
CA ILE A 378 15.57 -7.52 0.52
C ILE A 378 15.54 -7.14 2.00
N GLN A 379 16.40 -6.22 2.39
CA GLN A 379 16.41 -5.68 3.73
C GLN A 379 15.43 -4.54 3.85
N VAL A 380 14.42 -4.70 4.71
CA VAL A 380 13.49 -3.62 5.05
C VAL A 380 14.10 -2.79 6.17
N PRO A 381 14.42 -1.51 5.92
CA PRO A 381 15.07 -0.68 6.92
C PRO A 381 14.14 -0.37 8.10
N ASP A 382 14.75 -0.15 9.26
CA ASP A 382 14.04 0.37 10.41
C ASP A 382 13.65 1.83 10.19
N LEU A 383 12.56 2.25 10.80
CA LEU A 383 12.04 3.62 10.68
C LEU A 383 13.09 4.69 11.04
N ARG A 384 14.01 4.36 11.95
CA ARG A 384 15.16 5.22 12.32
C ARG A 384 16.10 5.52 11.15
N ALA A 385 16.24 4.61 10.20
CA ALA A 385 17.05 4.78 9.00
C ALA A 385 16.31 5.57 7.91
N CYS A 386 15.05 5.95 8.16
CA CYS A 386 14.16 6.59 7.19
C CYS A 386 13.64 7.96 7.68
N ARG A 387 14.46 8.70 8.45
CA ARG A 387 14.03 9.96 9.10
C ARG A 387 13.57 11.02 8.12
N GLU A 388 14.18 11.08 6.94
CA GLU A 388 13.82 12.04 5.88
C GLU A 388 12.39 11.81 5.35
N ASP A 389 11.84 10.62 5.58
CA ASP A 389 10.49 10.22 5.14
C ASP A 389 9.50 10.15 6.30
N LEU A 390 9.94 10.40 7.54
CA LEU A 390 9.11 10.20 8.74
C LEU A 390 7.84 11.06 8.72
N GLU A 391 7.93 12.30 8.23
CA GLU A 391 6.76 13.19 8.11
C GLU A 391 5.71 12.59 7.15
N GLY A 392 6.13 12.19 5.97
CA GLY A 392 5.24 11.57 4.98
C GLY A 392 4.64 10.26 5.50
N MET A 393 5.45 9.42 6.14
CA MET A 393 5.01 8.18 6.76
C MET A 393 4.02 8.45 7.91
N TRP A 394 4.24 9.46 8.74
CA TRP A 394 3.32 9.87 9.78
C TRP A 394 1.96 10.28 9.21
N LEU A 395 1.96 11.13 8.18
CA LEU A 395 0.72 11.60 7.55
C LEU A 395 -0.07 10.43 6.93
N CYS A 396 0.61 9.42 6.36
CA CYS A 396 -0.05 8.20 5.91
C CYS A 396 -0.67 7.42 7.07
N ALA A 397 0.05 7.19 8.15
CA ALA A 397 -0.47 6.48 9.32
C ALA A 397 -1.67 7.19 9.96
N LEU A 398 -1.63 8.53 10.04
CA LEU A 398 -2.74 9.34 10.54
C LEU A 398 -3.98 9.24 9.64
N ARG A 399 -3.78 9.27 8.33
CA ARG A 399 -4.85 9.14 7.34
C ARG A 399 -5.52 7.77 7.42
N ASP A 400 -4.72 6.71 7.49
CA ASP A 400 -5.23 5.35 7.65
C ASP A 400 -6.06 5.21 8.94
N ALA A 401 -5.59 5.78 10.05
CA ALA A 401 -6.33 5.79 11.31
C ALA A 401 -7.68 6.54 11.19
N CYS A 402 -7.73 7.66 10.47
CA CYS A 402 -8.97 8.38 10.20
C CYS A 402 -9.94 7.56 9.35
N ARG A 403 -9.45 6.85 8.33
CA ARG A 403 -10.25 5.95 7.49
C ARG A 403 -10.81 4.77 8.28
N ASP A 404 -9.98 4.12 9.09
CA ASP A 404 -10.42 3.00 9.94
C ASP A 404 -11.59 3.41 10.84
N VAL A 405 -11.50 4.59 11.47
CA VAL A 405 -12.57 5.11 12.33
C VAL A 405 -13.83 5.48 11.52
N ALA A 406 -13.67 6.05 10.34
CA ALA A 406 -14.79 6.44 9.51
C ALA A 406 -15.60 5.23 9.03
N LYS A 407 -14.93 4.15 8.59
CA LYS A 407 -15.56 2.90 8.14
C LYS A 407 -16.42 2.21 9.21
N VAL A 408 -16.05 2.34 10.48
CA VAL A 408 -16.83 1.73 11.60
C VAL A 408 -18.23 2.36 11.74
N LYS A 409 -18.38 3.63 11.38
CA LYS A 409 -19.63 4.41 11.59
C LYS A 409 -20.48 4.57 10.34
N GLU A 410 -19.92 4.38 9.17
CA GLU A 410 -20.58 4.60 7.89
C GLU A 410 -20.48 3.34 7.03
N SER A 411 -21.64 2.84 6.60
CA SER A 411 -21.70 1.67 5.71
C SER A 411 -21.50 2.03 4.22
N ALA A 412 -21.71 3.32 3.87
CA ALA A 412 -21.49 3.81 2.51
C ALA A 412 -20.08 4.39 2.37
N THR A 413 -19.34 3.95 1.37
CA THR A 413 -17.93 4.31 1.14
C THR A 413 -17.70 5.82 1.05
N ASP A 414 -18.55 6.55 0.34
CA ASP A 414 -18.41 8.00 0.10
C ASP A 414 -18.58 8.84 1.38
N ARG A 415 -19.52 8.43 2.25
CA ARG A 415 -19.71 9.07 3.56
C ARG A 415 -18.53 8.78 4.49
N ALA A 416 -17.98 7.58 4.43
CA ALA A 416 -16.81 7.22 5.20
C ALA A 416 -15.57 8.02 4.78
N GLU A 417 -15.37 8.27 3.49
CA GLU A 417 -14.25 9.07 2.99
C GLU A 417 -14.38 10.55 3.36
N SER A 418 -15.56 11.14 3.15
CA SER A 418 -15.84 12.54 3.57
C SER A 418 -15.60 12.71 5.07
N ARG A 419 -15.99 11.72 5.88
CA ARG A 419 -15.76 11.73 7.32
C ARG A 419 -14.29 11.56 7.67
N ALA A 420 -13.57 10.70 6.98
CA ALA A 420 -12.14 10.51 7.17
C ALA A 420 -11.38 11.81 6.86
N ALA A 421 -11.74 12.51 5.78
CA ALA A 421 -11.17 13.80 5.42
C ALA A 421 -11.44 14.88 6.49
N ALA A 422 -12.66 14.94 7.00
CA ALA A 422 -13.02 15.88 8.07
C ALA A 422 -12.27 15.58 9.39
N LEU A 423 -12.05 14.30 9.72
CA LEU A 423 -11.25 13.90 10.88
C LEU A 423 -9.78 14.27 10.68
N PHE A 424 -9.21 13.98 9.51
CA PHE A 424 -7.83 14.32 9.19
C PHE A 424 -7.61 15.84 9.21
N GLY A 425 -8.54 16.63 8.68
CA GLY A 425 -8.48 18.10 8.67
C GLY A 425 -8.47 18.75 10.06
N ARG A 426 -8.78 18.01 11.14
CA ARG A 426 -8.64 18.50 12.52
C ARG A 426 -7.18 18.64 12.94
N PHE A 427 -6.26 17.88 12.33
CA PHE A 427 -4.84 17.88 12.63
C PHE A 427 -4.12 18.92 11.77
N ARG A 428 -3.87 20.11 12.32
CA ARG A 428 -3.17 21.21 11.65
C ARG A 428 -1.69 20.88 11.43
N ASP A 429 -1.05 21.59 10.49
CA ASP A 429 0.35 21.38 10.14
C ASP A 429 1.30 21.53 11.34
N GLU A 430 1.12 22.58 12.15
CA GLU A 430 1.90 22.81 13.36
C GLU A 430 1.83 21.65 14.36
N GLN A 431 0.64 21.03 14.49
CA GLN A 431 0.45 19.88 15.37
C GLN A 431 1.13 18.63 14.81
N ASN A 432 1.03 18.41 13.49
CA ASN A 432 1.69 17.30 12.82
C ASN A 432 3.22 17.43 12.92
N GLN A 433 3.77 18.63 12.72
CA GLN A 433 5.18 18.90 12.91
C GLN A 433 5.64 18.65 14.35
N GLY A 434 4.86 19.06 15.34
CA GLY A 434 5.11 18.76 16.75
C GLY A 434 5.15 17.26 17.05
N VAL A 435 4.24 16.49 16.44
CA VAL A 435 4.24 15.02 16.53
C VAL A 435 5.50 14.44 15.90
N VAL A 436 5.83 14.83 14.68
CA VAL A 436 7.00 14.32 13.94
C VAL A 436 8.29 14.60 14.71
N THR A 437 8.50 15.85 15.15
CA THR A 437 9.67 16.23 15.95
C THR A 437 9.79 15.41 17.25
N THR A 438 8.66 15.05 17.83
CA THR A 438 8.64 14.19 19.02
C THR A 438 8.97 12.75 18.69
N LEU A 439 8.38 12.20 17.60
CA LEU A 439 8.65 10.85 17.13
C LEU A 439 10.11 10.64 16.72
N GLU A 440 10.75 11.66 16.14
CA GLU A 440 12.19 11.64 15.81
C GLU A 440 13.09 11.38 17.03
N ARG A 441 12.66 11.84 18.21
CA ARG A 441 13.39 11.70 19.47
C ARG A 441 13.10 10.40 20.19
N GLN A 442 12.07 9.67 19.79
CA GLN A 442 11.66 8.42 20.44
C GLN A 442 12.34 7.21 19.82
N GLU A 443 12.50 6.17 20.63
CA GLU A 443 12.77 4.84 20.13
C GLU A 443 11.45 4.24 19.61
N LEU A 444 11.41 3.86 18.33
CA LEU A 444 10.24 3.30 17.68
C LEU A 444 10.50 1.82 17.30
N PRO A 445 10.65 0.93 18.31
CA PRO A 445 11.02 -0.47 18.08
C PRO A 445 9.97 -1.24 17.28
N GLY A 446 8.72 -0.80 17.32
CA GLY A 446 7.62 -1.33 16.52
C GLY A 446 7.51 -0.71 15.13
N ASN A 447 8.43 0.21 14.76
CA ASN A 447 8.48 0.82 13.43
C ASN A 447 7.13 1.41 12.98
N TRP A 448 6.63 1.00 11.80
CA TRP A 448 5.34 1.45 11.27
C TRP A 448 4.16 1.20 12.22
N ARG A 449 4.20 0.10 12.98
CA ARG A 449 3.14 -0.20 13.98
C ARG A 449 3.07 0.86 15.08
N ASP A 450 4.21 1.43 15.47
CA ASP A 450 4.24 2.51 16.46
C ASP A 450 3.61 3.80 15.92
N LEU A 451 3.89 4.16 14.65
CA LEU A 451 3.21 5.27 14.00
C LEU A 451 1.70 5.06 13.95
N GLN A 452 1.25 3.87 13.52
CA GLN A 452 -0.17 3.53 13.49
C GLN A 452 -0.82 3.57 14.88
N ARG A 453 -0.11 3.11 15.90
CA ARG A 453 -0.59 3.13 17.28
C ARG A 453 -0.80 4.57 17.76
N VAL A 454 0.20 5.42 17.61
CA VAL A 454 0.11 6.84 17.97
C VAL A 454 -1.02 7.52 17.19
N ALA A 455 -1.10 7.30 15.89
CA ALA A 455 -2.14 7.87 15.03
C ALA A 455 -3.55 7.48 15.47
N ARG A 456 -3.81 6.17 15.67
CA ARG A 456 -5.12 5.66 16.12
C ARG A 456 -5.55 6.26 17.46
N ARG A 457 -4.62 6.37 18.40
CA ARG A 457 -4.92 6.94 19.72
C ARG A 457 -5.17 8.44 19.68
N LEU A 458 -4.42 9.18 18.86
CA LEU A 458 -4.67 10.62 18.65
C LEU A 458 -6.02 10.86 17.98
N VAL A 459 -6.38 10.06 16.96
CA VAL A 459 -7.69 10.14 16.32
C VAL A 459 -8.80 9.80 17.31
N ALA A 460 -8.65 8.75 18.12
CA ALA A 460 -9.64 8.38 19.13
C ALA A 460 -9.87 9.52 20.15
N ARG A 461 -8.79 10.17 20.62
CA ARG A 461 -8.89 11.32 21.53
C ARG A 461 -9.59 12.52 20.87
N SER A 462 -9.31 12.78 19.58
CA SER A 462 -9.96 13.88 18.84
C SER A 462 -11.47 13.67 18.67
N LEU A 463 -11.94 12.42 18.72
CA LEU A 463 -13.38 12.12 18.69
C LEU A 463 -14.10 12.53 19.96
N GLY A 464 -13.43 12.39 21.13
CA GLY A 464 -13.99 12.76 22.43
C GLY A 464 -14.06 14.28 22.64
N THR A 465 -13.08 15.02 22.13
CA THR A 465 -12.95 16.47 22.35
C THR A 465 -13.49 17.33 21.22
N GLY A 466 -13.75 16.74 20.05
CA GLY A 466 -14.15 17.48 18.84
C GLY A 466 -13.00 18.22 18.13
N THR A 467 -11.84 18.33 18.76
CA THR A 467 -10.63 19.00 18.25
C THR A 467 -9.42 18.08 18.34
N ALA A 468 -8.36 18.36 17.58
CA ALA A 468 -7.12 17.61 17.72
C ALA A 468 -6.52 17.87 19.12
N PRO A 469 -6.06 16.83 19.84
CA PRO A 469 -5.45 16.98 21.14
C PRO A 469 -4.12 17.75 21.03
N LYS A 470 -3.77 18.54 22.07
CA LYS A 470 -2.41 19.04 22.20
C LYS A 470 -1.46 17.86 22.38
N VAL A 471 -0.42 17.81 21.58
CA VAL A 471 0.55 16.70 21.57
C VAL A 471 1.86 17.21 22.16
N ASP A 472 2.32 16.55 23.22
CA ASP A 472 3.64 16.77 23.80
C ASP A 472 4.43 15.46 23.86
N SER A 473 5.71 15.58 24.19
CA SER A 473 6.63 14.43 24.23
C SER A 473 6.21 13.38 25.28
N ALA A 474 5.69 13.83 26.43
CA ALA A 474 5.24 12.95 27.50
C ALA A 474 4.02 12.13 27.07
N MET A 475 3.08 12.77 26.35
CA MET A 475 1.91 12.10 25.80
C MET A 475 2.29 11.01 24.80
N ILE A 476 3.19 11.31 23.84
CA ILE A 476 3.64 10.31 22.86
C ILE A 476 4.40 9.18 23.54
N ALA A 477 5.29 9.49 24.46
CA ALA A 477 6.00 8.49 25.25
C ALA A 477 5.03 7.59 26.02
N GLY A 478 3.99 8.16 26.65
CA GLY A 478 2.92 7.39 27.29
C GLY A 478 2.15 6.51 26.33
N LEU A 479 1.82 7.01 25.12
CA LEU A 479 1.14 6.21 24.08
C LEU A 479 1.98 5.04 23.59
N LEU A 480 3.30 5.17 23.58
CA LEU A 480 4.22 4.12 23.18
C LEU A 480 4.49 3.13 24.32
N ALA A 481 4.58 3.61 25.57
CA ALA A 481 4.88 2.80 26.76
C ALA A 481 3.72 1.91 27.23
N GLU A 482 2.47 2.25 26.93
CA GLU A 482 1.28 1.53 27.40
C GLU A 482 1.09 0.09 26.84
N GLU A 483 2.02 -0.38 26.00
CA GLU A 483 2.10 -1.76 25.55
C GLU A 483 3.56 -2.25 25.48
N GLU A 484 4.21 -2.35 26.60
CA GLU A 484 5.00 -3.57 26.77
C GLU A 484 3.97 -4.70 26.92
N PRO A 485 4.07 -5.79 26.11
CA PRO A 485 3.14 -6.89 26.26
C PRO A 485 3.20 -7.40 27.69
N ARG A 486 2.11 -7.22 28.42
CA ARG A 486 1.79 -8.12 29.52
C ARG A 486 1.56 -9.48 28.86
N GLY A 487 2.56 -10.35 28.87
CA GLY A 487 2.37 -11.68 28.37
C GLY A 487 3.33 -12.06 27.25
N ASP A 488 4.51 -12.17 27.53
CA ASP A 488 5.30 -13.36 27.65
C ASP A 488 6.04 -13.15 28.96
N GLU A 489 5.77 -13.98 29.95
CA GLU A 489 6.64 -14.17 31.07
C GLU A 489 8.00 -14.55 30.48
N THR A 490 8.77 -13.53 30.07
CA THR A 490 10.20 -13.71 29.86
C THR A 490 10.67 -14.17 31.23
N THR A 491 10.88 -15.48 31.34
CA THR A 491 11.42 -16.02 32.59
C THR A 491 12.61 -15.15 32.96
N PRO A 492 12.83 -14.87 34.25
CA PRO A 492 13.99 -14.08 34.69
C PRO A 492 15.29 -14.52 34.03
N LEU A 493 15.37 -15.81 33.63
CA LEU A 493 16.47 -16.40 32.88
C LEU A 493 16.61 -15.87 31.43
N GLN A 494 15.50 -15.59 30.72
CA GLN A 494 15.54 -15.05 29.35
C GLN A 494 15.86 -13.55 29.34
N ALA A 495 15.43 -12.80 30.35
CA ALA A 495 15.82 -11.40 30.55
C ALA A 495 17.32 -11.32 30.88
N LEU A 496 17.80 -12.24 31.70
CA LEU A 496 19.22 -12.37 32.06
C LEU A 496 20.06 -12.76 30.81
N HIS A 497 19.62 -13.70 29.99
CA HIS A 497 20.31 -14.08 28.75
C HIS A 497 20.46 -12.91 27.78
N ARG A 498 19.46 -12.06 27.62
CA ARG A 498 19.57 -10.83 26.78
C ARG A 498 20.61 -9.85 27.33
N SER A 499 20.60 -9.63 28.65
CA SER A 499 21.58 -8.76 29.30
C SER A 499 22.99 -9.33 29.24
N ILE A 500 23.17 -10.64 29.40
CA ILE A 500 24.46 -11.32 29.26
C ILE A 500 24.93 -11.26 27.80
N GLY A 501 24.05 -11.38 26.81
CA GLY A 501 24.39 -11.24 25.39
C GLY A 501 25.02 -9.87 25.09
N SER A 502 24.43 -8.79 25.58
CA SER A 502 24.98 -7.44 25.40
C SER A 502 26.31 -7.23 26.16
N LEU A 503 26.50 -7.84 27.34
CA LEU A 503 27.75 -7.82 28.08
C LEU A 503 28.84 -8.63 27.37
N ALA A 504 28.50 -9.78 26.79
CA ALA A 504 29.43 -10.59 25.99
C ALA A 504 29.91 -9.83 24.74
N ASP A 505 29.02 -9.07 24.07
CA ASP A 505 29.41 -8.22 22.94
C ASP A 505 30.33 -7.06 23.36
N TRP A 506 30.11 -6.49 24.55
CA TRP A 506 30.98 -5.48 25.14
C TRP A 506 32.39 -6.03 25.35
N VAL A 507 32.51 -7.24 25.90
CA VAL A 507 33.80 -7.92 26.10
C VAL A 507 34.48 -8.27 24.75
N ARG A 508 33.72 -8.75 23.76
CA ARG A 508 34.24 -9.00 22.41
C ARG A 508 34.81 -7.75 21.73
N LYS A 509 34.31 -6.57 22.09
CA LYS A 509 34.85 -5.27 21.63
C LYS A 509 36.07 -4.79 22.39
N GLY A 510 36.65 -5.65 23.26
CA GLY A 510 37.87 -5.37 23.99
C GLY A 510 37.72 -4.56 25.30
N HIS A 511 36.47 -4.40 25.78
CA HIS A 511 36.23 -3.71 27.06
C HIS A 511 36.31 -4.70 28.24
N GLY A 512 37.03 -4.35 29.28
CA GLY A 512 37.13 -5.14 30.51
C GLY A 512 35.85 -5.06 31.34
N ILE A 513 35.45 -6.17 31.97
CA ILE A 513 34.34 -6.25 32.93
C ILE A 513 34.90 -6.86 34.22
N ASP A 514 34.66 -6.15 35.35
CA ASP A 514 34.92 -6.67 36.71
C ASP A 514 33.69 -7.50 37.12
N LEU A 515 33.82 -8.83 37.02
CA LEU A 515 32.72 -9.75 37.30
C LEU A 515 32.26 -9.71 38.74
N ASP A 516 33.17 -9.50 39.69
CA ASP A 516 32.84 -9.45 41.13
C ASP A 516 31.97 -8.23 41.43
N LYS A 517 32.34 -7.07 40.87
CA LYS A 517 31.53 -5.84 41.00
C LYS A 517 30.17 -5.94 40.30
N LEU A 518 30.13 -6.60 39.13
CA LEU A 518 28.88 -6.82 38.42
C LEU A 518 27.92 -7.73 39.20
N GLN A 519 28.47 -8.82 39.78
CA GLN A 519 27.71 -9.73 40.64
C GLN A 519 27.16 -9.02 41.90
N GLU A 520 28.01 -8.23 42.56
CA GLU A 520 27.62 -7.48 43.73
C GLU A 520 26.51 -6.44 43.43
N GLU A 521 26.61 -5.73 42.33
CA GLU A 521 25.59 -4.76 41.89
C GLU A 521 24.28 -5.43 41.47
N LEU A 522 24.34 -6.59 40.79
CA LEU A 522 23.15 -7.36 40.44
C LEU A 522 22.43 -7.89 41.70
N GLU A 523 23.18 -8.46 42.62
CA GLU A 523 22.63 -8.92 43.91
C GLU A 523 22.01 -7.77 44.68
N ARG A 524 22.69 -6.64 44.74
CA ARG A 524 22.17 -5.43 45.39
C ARG A 524 20.82 -4.99 44.80
N ARG A 525 20.71 -4.87 43.50
CA ARG A 525 19.47 -4.46 42.82
C ARG A 525 18.33 -5.45 43.04
N LEU A 526 18.59 -6.77 43.00
CA LEU A 526 17.57 -7.79 43.24
C LEU A 526 17.06 -7.75 44.69
N LEU A 527 17.94 -7.59 45.66
CA LEU A 527 17.55 -7.52 47.07
C LEU A 527 16.74 -6.26 47.39
N VAL A 528 17.12 -5.10 46.82
CA VAL A 528 16.35 -3.86 46.96
C VAL A 528 14.98 -3.98 46.30
N ALA A 529 14.91 -4.45 45.05
CA ALA A 529 13.65 -4.61 44.36
C ALA A 529 12.70 -5.61 45.08
N ALA A 530 13.22 -6.69 45.63
CA ALA A 530 12.41 -7.65 46.41
C ALA A 530 11.91 -7.02 47.71
N PHE A 531 12.71 -6.17 48.35
CA PHE A 531 12.30 -5.43 49.54
C PHE A 531 11.20 -4.40 49.24
N ASP A 532 11.37 -3.60 48.16
CA ASP A 532 10.41 -2.58 47.74
C ASP A 532 9.06 -3.21 47.32
N ALA A 533 9.09 -4.37 46.67
CA ALA A 533 7.89 -5.08 46.22
C ALA A 533 7.03 -5.66 47.36
N ARG A 534 7.62 -6.02 48.51
CA ARG A 534 6.95 -6.75 49.60
C ARG A 534 7.18 -6.19 50.98
N GLY A 535 7.89 -5.06 51.11
CA GLY A 535 8.11 -4.40 52.40
C GLY A 535 9.04 -5.14 53.37
N GLY A 536 9.82 -6.11 52.89
CA GLY A 536 10.68 -6.95 53.72
C GLY A 536 10.00 -8.23 54.25
N GLY A 537 10.74 -9.00 55.04
CA GLY A 537 10.21 -10.26 55.65
C GLY A 537 10.35 -11.48 54.77
N GLN A 538 9.51 -12.48 55.00
CA GLN A 538 9.56 -13.76 54.33
C GLN A 538 9.17 -13.67 52.84
N GLY A 539 8.17 -12.86 52.51
CA GLY A 539 7.73 -12.67 51.12
C GLY A 539 8.79 -12.07 50.22
N SER A 540 9.61 -11.11 50.72
CA SER A 540 10.76 -10.56 49.97
C SER A 540 11.87 -11.61 49.78
N ALA A 541 12.13 -12.44 50.77
CA ALA A 541 13.14 -13.50 50.73
C ALA A 541 12.75 -14.57 49.70
N GLU A 542 11.47 -14.97 49.65
CA GLU A 542 10.95 -15.93 48.69
C GLU A 542 11.03 -15.47 47.24
N LEU A 543 10.83 -14.16 46.96
CA LEU A 543 10.96 -13.59 45.62
C LEU A 543 12.36 -13.77 45.02
N VAL A 544 13.41 -13.83 45.84
CA VAL A 544 14.80 -14.01 45.40
C VAL A 544 15.37 -15.38 45.75
N GLY A 545 14.50 -16.33 46.17
CA GLY A 545 14.88 -17.70 46.49
C GLY A 545 15.77 -17.84 47.71
N LEU A 546 15.69 -16.93 48.67
CA LEU A 546 16.49 -16.91 49.91
C LEU A 546 15.60 -17.22 51.13
N ILE A 547 16.19 -17.80 52.17
CA ILE A 547 15.53 -17.85 53.47
C ILE A 547 15.59 -16.48 54.14
N LYS A 548 14.56 -16.10 54.92
CA LYS A 548 14.39 -14.79 55.56
C LYS A 548 15.66 -14.31 56.31
N ARG A 549 16.30 -15.22 57.03
CA ARG A 549 17.54 -14.89 57.78
C ARG A 549 18.68 -14.44 56.85
N THR A 550 18.88 -15.16 55.77
CA THR A 550 19.92 -14.87 54.75
C THR A 550 19.63 -13.58 54.02
N PHE A 551 18.37 -13.37 53.62
CA PHE A 551 17.92 -12.13 52.96
C PHE A 551 18.21 -10.89 53.86
N ASN A 552 17.74 -10.93 55.13
CA ASN A 552 17.94 -9.83 56.04
C ASN A 552 19.43 -9.56 56.33
N ALA A 553 20.24 -10.61 56.49
CA ALA A 553 21.68 -10.48 56.72
C ALA A 553 22.39 -9.82 55.53
N ARG A 554 22.06 -10.23 54.30
CA ARG A 554 22.62 -9.61 53.06
C ARG A 554 22.15 -8.18 52.86
N LEU A 555 20.87 -7.90 53.14
CA LEU A 555 20.31 -6.54 53.05
C LEU A 555 20.95 -5.60 54.07
N GLN A 556 21.18 -6.05 55.30
CA GLN A 556 21.90 -5.26 56.32
C GLN A 556 23.35 -4.98 55.94
N LYS A 557 24.04 -5.98 55.36
CA LYS A 557 25.42 -5.81 54.89
C LYS A 557 25.51 -4.75 53.77
N LEU A 558 24.54 -4.73 52.86
CA LEU A 558 24.43 -3.72 51.80
C LEU A 558 24.11 -2.31 52.36
N LYS A 559 23.23 -2.20 53.37
CA LYS A 559 22.93 -0.93 54.03
C LYS A 559 24.15 -0.39 54.79
N ALA A 560 24.95 -1.22 55.41
CA ALA A 560 26.16 -0.85 56.10
C ALA A 560 27.29 -0.40 55.16
N ALA A 561 27.36 -1.00 53.95
CA ALA A 561 28.35 -0.62 52.93
C ALA A 561 28.04 0.73 52.25
N ASN A 562 26.78 1.25 52.31
CA ASN A 562 26.41 2.51 51.65
C ASN A 562 25.45 3.37 52.52
N PRO A 563 25.92 4.05 53.55
CA PRO A 563 25.08 4.75 54.53
C PRO A 563 24.42 6.04 54.02
N ARG A 564 24.63 6.45 52.75
CA ARG A 564 24.17 7.74 52.21
C ARG A 564 22.94 7.68 51.27
N ARG A 565 22.30 6.52 51.05
CA ARG A 565 21.04 6.43 50.30
C ARG A 565 20.03 5.59 51.09
N GLY A 566 19.36 6.25 52.05
CA GLY A 566 18.12 5.75 52.59
C GLY A 566 17.03 5.83 51.52
N PRO A 567 16.02 4.92 51.52
CA PRO A 567 14.87 5.04 50.64
C PRO A 567 14.13 6.33 50.90
N GLY A 568 14.00 7.18 49.86
CA GLY A 568 13.04 8.26 49.80
C GLY A 568 11.77 7.79 49.14
#